data_d84bb89add6cbc26169b77a93848f18b
#
_entry.id   d84bb89add6cbc26169b77a93848f18b
#
_cell.length_a   1.000
_cell.length_b   1.000
_cell.length_c   1.000
_cell.angle_alpha   90.00
_cell.angle_beta   90.00
_cell.angle_gamma   90.00
#
_symmetry.space_group_name_H-M   'P 1'
#
loop_
_entity.id
_entity.type
_entity.pdbx_description
1 polymer ?
#
loop_
_entity_poly.entity_id
_entity_poly.type
_entity_poly.pdbx_seq_one_letter_code
_entity_poly.pdbx_strand_id
1 'polypeptide(L)'
;MPRGSQTATIISIPRDTLVANGGGREVRFNSLYKGLPPDALMEGVRKVTGLGVDRWIKVDFDAFMGFVDALGGVAVTVDKRMYYEDDAAKYIIDLKPGEQVLDGKQALGFVRYRQDALGDIARVARQQQLFMSLAKAAINPAHIFKVGEFMDIVDKYVVNDMNLYEYAAIGMRALKVGPSSFETMTLPGRFSGPYWEADEAEVGRLIESIKGGGDR
;
A
#
# COMPACT_ATOMS: atom_id res chain seq x y z
N MET A 1 -8.27 11.53 -2.01
CA MET A 1 -8.46 12.52 -0.93
C MET A 1 -9.64 13.39 -1.28
N PRO A 2 -10.69 13.51 -0.46
CA PRO A 2 -11.77 14.46 -0.67
C PRO A 2 -11.23 15.89 -0.74
N ARG A 3 -11.86 16.74 -1.54
CA ARG A 3 -11.48 18.16 -1.61
C ARG A 3 -11.74 18.80 -0.25
N GLY A 4 -10.71 19.34 0.40
CA GLY A 4 -10.80 19.95 1.74
C GLY A 4 -10.34 19.07 2.89
N SER A 5 -10.23 17.76 2.76
CA SER A 5 -9.72 16.88 3.82
C SER A 5 -8.26 17.18 4.15
N GLN A 6 -7.97 17.26 5.44
CA GLN A 6 -6.61 17.38 5.99
C GLN A 6 -5.99 16.01 6.27
N THR A 7 -6.68 14.91 5.96
CA THR A 7 -6.24 13.53 6.17
C THR A 7 -6.14 12.77 4.85
N ALA A 8 -5.18 11.87 4.78
CA ALA A 8 -5.02 10.90 3.70
C ALA A 8 -5.26 9.50 4.26
N THR A 9 -6.33 8.87 3.85
CA THR A 9 -6.67 7.52 4.29
C THR A 9 -6.21 6.50 3.27
N ILE A 10 -5.50 5.48 3.74
CA ILE A 10 -5.01 4.35 2.96
C ILE A 10 -5.80 3.12 3.38
N ILE A 11 -6.56 2.56 2.45
CA ILE A 11 -7.37 1.36 2.68
C ILE A 11 -6.68 0.18 2.00
N SER A 12 -6.20 -0.77 2.80
CA SER A 12 -5.66 -2.03 2.29
C SER A 12 -6.79 -3.00 2.01
N ILE A 13 -6.92 -3.46 0.77
CA ILE A 13 -7.86 -4.52 0.39
C ILE A 13 -7.11 -5.86 0.41
N PRO A 14 -7.49 -6.81 1.27
CA PRO A 14 -6.85 -8.12 1.28
C PRO A 14 -6.98 -8.80 -0.09
N ARG A 15 -5.89 -9.43 -0.55
CA ARG A 15 -5.83 -10.06 -1.88
C ARG A 15 -6.88 -11.15 -2.11
N ASP A 16 -7.30 -11.81 -1.04
CA ASP A 16 -8.26 -12.91 -1.06
C ASP A 16 -9.69 -12.44 -0.73
N THR A 17 -9.96 -11.12 -0.77
CA THR A 17 -11.30 -10.54 -0.62
C THR A 17 -12.22 -11.09 -1.70
N LEU A 18 -13.40 -11.59 -1.29
CA LEU A 18 -14.44 -11.98 -2.23
C LEU A 18 -15.08 -10.75 -2.88
N VAL A 19 -15.25 -10.82 -4.17
CA VAL A 19 -15.89 -9.76 -4.96
C VAL A 19 -16.60 -10.37 -6.17
N ALA A 20 -17.79 -9.88 -6.50
CA ALA A 20 -18.48 -10.30 -7.71
C ALA A 20 -17.73 -9.78 -8.95
N ASN A 21 -17.36 -10.67 -9.88
CA ASN A 21 -16.81 -10.28 -11.18
C ASN A 21 -17.89 -9.68 -12.12
N GLY A 22 -17.51 -9.33 -13.35
CA GLY A 22 -18.44 -8.78 -14.35
C GLY A 22 -19.59 -9.71 -14.75
N GLY A 23 -19.48 -11.00 -14.48
CA GLY A 23 -20.53 -12.01 -14.71
C GLY A 23 -21.34 -12.37 -13.44
N GLY A 24 -21.19 -11.63 -12.36
CA GLY A 24 -21.88 -11.88 -11.08
C GLY A 24 -21.34 -13.05 -10.26
N ARG A 25 -20.26 -13.71 -10.69
CA ARG A 25 -19.64 -14.80 -9.94
C ARG A 25 -18.65 -14.22 -8.92
N GLU A 26 -18.68 -14.73 -7.69
CA GLU A 26 -17.68 -14.40 -6.68
C GLU A 26 -16.31 -14.98 -7.02
N VAL A 27 -15.30 -14.11 -6.97
CA VAL A 27 -13.90 -14.43 -7.23
C VAL A 27 -13.03 -13.74 -6.19
N ARG A 28 -11.77 -14.16 -6.07
CA ARG A 28 -10.80 -13.43 -5.26
C ARG A 28 -10.42 -12.11 -5.91
N PHE A 29 -10.29 -11.06 -5.14
CA PHE A 29 -9.93 -9.72 -5.59
C PHE A 29 -8.65 -9.72 -6.46
N ASN A 30 -7.62 -10.48 -6.05
CA ASN A 30 -6.38 -10.57 -6.82
C ASN A 30 -6.55 -11.23 -8.21
N SER A 31 -7.58 -12.06 -8.40
CA SER A 31 -7.86 -12.71 -9.70
C SER A 31 -8.50 -11.77 -10.73
N LEU A 32 -8.92 -10.58 -10.30
CA LEU A 32 -9.43 -9.54 -11.20
C LEU A 32 -8.30 -8.90 -12.02
N TYR A 33 -7.06 -8.95 -11.51
CA TYR A 33 -5.92 -8.43 -12.25
C TYR A 33 -5.58 -9.34 -13.43
N LYS A 34 -5.85 -8.86 -14.64
CA LYS A 34 -5.64 -9.60 -15.90
C LYS A 34 -4.65 -8.91 -16.84
N GLY A 35 -4.02 -7.85 -16.37
CA GLY A 35 -3.09 -7.03 -17.15
C GLY A 35 -3.42 -5.56 -17.04
N LEU A 36 -2.92 -4.79 -17.99
CA LEU A 36 -3.07 -3.34 -18.02
C LEU A 36 -3.89 -2.92 -19.25
N PRO A 37 -4.77 -1.92 -19.11
CA PRO A 37 -5.14 -1.22 -17.87
C PRO A 37 -5.88 -2.15 -16.89
N PRO A 38 -5.87 -1.86 -15.56
CA PRO A 38 -6.43 -2.75 -14.53
C PRO A 38 -7.94 -2.54 -14.32
N ASP A 39 -8.72 -2.39 -15.38
CA ASP A 39 -10.15 -1.99 -15.34
C ASP A 39 -10.99 -2.89 -14.43
N ALA A 40 -10.81 -4.21 -14.53
CA ALA A 40 -11.57 -5.15 -13.71
C ALA A 40 -11.21 -5.02 -12.22
N LEU A 41 -9.95 -4.68 -11.91
CA LEU A 41 -9.49 -4.44 -10.54
C LEU A 41 -10.07 -3.13 -9.99
N MET A 42 -10.08 -2.06 -10.80
CA MET A 42 -10.67 -0.76 -10.45
C MET A 42 -12.17 -0.91 -10.18
N GLU A 43 -12.88 -1.66 -11.03
CA GLU A 43 -14.29 -1.99 -10.80
C GLU A 43 -14.48 -2.84 -9.54
N GLY A 44 -13.55 -3.75 -9.23
CA GLY A 44 -13.53 -4.49 -7.98
C GLY A 44 -13.41 -3.58 -6.77
N VAL A 45 -12.52 -2.57 -6.81
CA VAL A 45 -12.42 -1.54 -5.75
C VAL A 45 -13.76 -0.83 -5.57
N ARG A 46 -14.39 -0.39 -6.67
CA ARG A 46 -15.70 0.28 -6.63
C ARG A 46 -16.77 -0.61 -5.98
N LYS A 47 -16.77 -1.89 -6.28
CA LYS A 47 -17.75 -2.84 -5.71
C LYS A 47 -17.59 -3.04 -4.20
N VAL A 48 -16.36 -3.19 -3.72
CA VAL A 48 -16.11 -3.48 -2.29
C VAL A 48 -16.08 -2.23 -1.42
N THR A 49 -15.88 -1.02 -2.00
CA THR A 49 -15.78 0.23 -1.23
C THR A 49 -16.85 1.26 -1.55
N GLY A 50 -17.54 1.14 -2.68
CA GLY A 50 -18.42 2.19 -3.20
C GLY A 50 -17.67 3.43 -3.71
N LEU A 51 -16.33 3.42 -3.76
CA LEU A 51 -15.50 4.53 -4.25
C LEU A 51 -15.07 4.28 -5.69
N GLY A 52 -15.13 5.32 -6.52
CA GLY A 52 -14.50 5.32 -7.83
C GLY A 52 -12.97 5.41 -7.69
N VAL A 53 -12.28 4.89 -8.70
CA VAL A 53 -10.82 5.02 -8.83
C VAL A 53 -10.53 6.02 -9.94
N ASP A 54 -9.90 7.14 -9.59
CA ASP A 54 -9.56 8.20 -10.55
C ASP A 54 -8.24 7.92 -11.25
N ARG A 55 -7.27 7.32 -10.53
CA ARG A 55 -5.93 7.01 -11.02
C ARG A 55 -5.43 5.71 -10.41
N TRP A 56 -4.54 5.05 -11.13
CA TRP A 56 -3.90 3.83 -10.65
C TRP A 56 -2.38 3.88 -10.86
N ILE A 57 -1.67 3.17 -9.99
CA ILE A 57 -0.23 2.97 -10.06
C ILE A 57 0.06 1.50 -9.83
N LYS A 58 0.83 0.89 -10.72
CA LYS A 58 1.40 -0.44 -10.54
C LYS A 58 2.88 -0.31 -10.22
N VAL A 59 3.26 -0.78 -9.05
CA VAL A 59 4.64 -0.80 -8.57
C VAL A 59 5.10 -2.25 -8.54
N ASP A 60 6.21 -2.57 -9.18
CA ASP A 60 6.87 -3.87 -9.06
C ASP A 60 7.89 -3.88 -7.90
N PHE A 61 8.54 -5.00 -7.67
CA PHE A 61 9.49 -5.13 -6.57
C PHE A 61 10.76 -4.29 -6.78
N ASP A 62 11.19 -4.12 -8.03
CA ASP A 62 12.39 -3.33 -8.34
C ASP A 62 12.11 -1.83 -8.11
N ALA A 63 10.95 -1.33 -8.55
CA ALA A 63 10.50 0.02 -8.23
C ALA A 63 10.39 0.24 -6.71
N PHE A 64 9.79 -0.70 -5.99
CA PHE A 64 9.66 -0.62 -4.54
C PHE A 64 11.03 -0.53 -3.86
N MET A 65 11.96 -1.41 -4.21
CA MET A 65 13.31 -1.39 -3.66
C MET A 65 14.03 -0.09 -4.00
N GLY A 66 13.95 0.36 -5.26
CA GLY A 66 14.53 1.62 -5.70
C GLY A 66 13.99 2.84 -4.94
N PHE A 67 12.68 2.91 -4.68
CA PHE A 67 12.10 3.99 -3.87
C PHE A 67 12.62 3.99 -2.44
N VAL A 68 12.71 2.82 -1.80
CA VAL A 68 13.28 2.72 -0.45
C VAL A 68 14.71 3.19 -0.42
N ASP A 69 15.54 2.77 -1.39
CA ASP A 69 16.95 3.12 -1.47
C ASP A 69 17.14 4.63 -1.76
N ALA A 70 16.34 5.20 -2.66
CA ALA A 70 16.35 6.64 -2.95
C ALA A 70 15.97 7.49 -1.73
N LEU A 71 15.12 6.99 -0.85
CA LEU A 71 14.83 7.62 0.45
C LEU A 71 15.95 7.46 1.47
N GLY A 72 17.00 6.69 1.18
CA GLY A 72 18.08 6.38 2.12
C GLY A 72 17.69 5.31 3.14
N GLY A 73 16.69 4.49 2.81
CA GLY A 73 16.14 3.45 3.66
C GLY A 73 14.89 3.88 4.40
N VAL A 74 14.27 2.92 5.06
CA VAL A 74 13.02 3.10 5.82
C VAL A 74 13.17 2.61 7.26
N ALA A 75 12.86 3.47 8.24
CA ALA A 75 12.91 3.11 9.65
C ALA A 75 11.69 2.26 10.05
N VAL A 76 11.95 1.08 10.62
CA VAL A 76 10.92 0.17 11.13
C VAL A 76 11.35 -0.45 12.44
N THR A 77 10.38 -0.93 13.21
CA THR A 77 10.61 -1.79 14.38
C THR A 77 10.34 -3.23 13.98
N VAL A 78 11.36 -4.08 14.05
CA VAL A 78 11.25 -5.53 13.84
C VAL A 78 10.99 -6.16 15.20
N ASP A 79 9.83 -6.77 15.40
CA ASP A 79 9.37 -7.31 16.69
C ASP A 79 10.12 -8.59 17.10
N LYS A 80 10.56 -9.37 16.12
CA LYS A 80 11.31 -10.63 16.33
C LYS A 80 12.30 -10.87 15.20
N ARG A 81 13.23 -11.81 15.38
CA ARG A 81 14.10 -12.24 14.29
C ARG A 81 13.27 -12.82 13.15
N MET A 82 13.46 -12.31 11.95
CA MET A 82 12.88 -12.82 10.71
C MET A 82 13.97 -13.46 9.88
N TYR A 83 13.99 -14.78 9.87
CA TYR A 83 14.92 -15.55 9.05
C TYR A 83 14.14 -16.43 8.09
N TYR A 84 14.44 -16.32 6.82
CA TYR A 84 13.88 -17.18 5.76
C TYR A 84 14.88 -17.25 4.62
N GLU A 85 15.11 -18.46 4.14
CA GLU A 85 15.98 -18.74 3.02
C GLU A 85 15.20 -19.49 1.95
N ASP A 86 15.29 -19.01 0.72
CA ASP A 86 14.72 -19.62 -0.47
C ASP A 86 15.85 -19.89 -1.46
N ASP A 87 16.35 -21.12 -1.43
CA ASP A 87 17.47 -21.57 -2.27
C ASP A 87 17.13 -21.46 -3.76
N ALA A 88 15.87 -21.72 -4.12
CA ALA A 88 15.42 -21.69 -5.52
C ALA A 88 15.39 -20.25 -6.06
N ALA A 89 14.96 -19.31 -5.25
CA ALA A 89 14.92 -17.88 -5.59
C ALA A 89 16.22 -17.13 -5.26
N LYS A 90 17.19 -17.77 -4.62
CA LYS A 90 18.43 -17.17 -4.09
C LYS A 90 18.14 -15.92 -3.23
N TYR A 91 17.15 -16.03 -2.40
CA TYR A 91 16.63 -14.92 -1.61
C TYR A 91 16.68 -15.24 -0.12
N ILE A 92 17.37 -14.38 0.63
CA ILE A 92 17.53 -14.53 2.08
C ILE A 92 16.92 -13.30 2.76
N ILE A 93 16.10 -13.56 3.77
CA ILE A 93 15.65 -12.58 4.75
C ILE A 93 16.37 -12.89 6.06
N ASP A 94 17.13 -11.96 6.60
CA ASP A 94 17.72 -12.05 7.95
C ASP A 94 17.65 -10.68 8.61
N LEU A 95 16.53 -10.43 9.30
CA LEU A 95 16.32 -9.20 10.06
C LEU A 95 16.33 -9.50 11.55
N LYS A 96 17.14 -8.74 12.30
CA LYS A 96 17.23 -8.86 13.76
C LYS A 96 16.10 -8.09 14.43
N PRO A 97 15.68 -8.44 15.66
CA PRO A 97 14.73 -7.63 16.42
C PRO A 97 15.29 -6.22 16.73
N GLY A 98 14.38 -5.26 16.85
CA GLY A 98 14.69 -3.88 17.23
C GLY A 98 14.40 -2.85 16.15
N GLU A 99 14.70 -1.60 16.48
CA GLU A 99 14.59 -0.48 15.53
C GLU A 99 15.77 -0.52 14.56
N GLN A 100 15.49 -0.43 13.28
CA GLN A 100 16.52 -0.42 12.23
C GLN A 100 16.03 0.32 11.00
N VAL A 101 16.98 0.80 10.20
CA VAL A 101 16.73 1.38 8.88
C VAL A 101 16.99 0.29 7.86
N LEU A 102 15.96 -0.10 7.14
CA LEU A 102 16.01 -1.14 6.12
C LEU A 102 16.28 -0.54 4.75
N ASP A 103 17.20 -1.12 3.99
CA ASP A 103 17.35 -0.88 2.56
C ASP A 103 16.19 -1.50 1.76
N GLY A 104 16.16 -1.29 0.44
CA GLY A 104 15.06 -1.77 -0.41
C GLY A 104 14.87 -3.28 -0.36
N LYS A 105 15.97 -4.04 -0.36
CA LYS A 105 15.92 -5.51 -0.30
C LYS A 105 15.43 -6.01 1.06
N GLN A 106 15.91 -5.42 2.12
CA GLN A 106 15.50 -5.71 3.49
C GLN A 106 14.03 -5.36 3.73
N ALA A 107 13.59 -4.18 3.26
CA ALA A 107 12.21 -3.74 3.34
C ALA A 107 11.26 -4.66 2.57
N LEU A 108 11.66 -5.12 1.38
CA LEU A 108 10.91 -6.12 0.62
C LEU A 108 10.81 -7.44 1.40
N GLY A 109 11.92 -7.86 2.04
CA GLY A 109 11.95 -9.03 2.92
C GLY A 109 10.97 -8.89 4.08
N PHE A 110 10.99 -7.75 4.74
CA PHE A 110 10.13 -7.44 5.89
C PHE A 110 8.63 -7.62 5.58
N VAL A 111 8.15 -7.13 4.43
CA VAL A 111 6.73 -7.25 4.05
C VAL A 111 6.36 -8.61 3.44
N ARG A 112 7.35 -9.36 2.96
CA ARG A 112 7.12 -10.70 2.38
C ARG A 112 7.23 -11.83 3.38
N TYR A 113 7.81 -11.59 4.55
CA TYR A 113 7.97 -12.61 5.57
C TYR A 113 6.63 -13.19 6.04
N ARG A 114 6.53 -14.53 6.06
CA ARG A 114 5.28 -15.26 6.37
C ARG A 114 5.42 -16.35 7.43
N GLN A 115 6.60 -16.51 8.02
CA GLN A 115 6.88 -17.53 9.05
C GLN A 115 6.39 -17.08 10.44
N ASP A 116 5.17 -16.54 10.50
CA ASP A 116 4.55 -16.04 11.73
C ASP A 116 3.44 -16.96 12.20
N ALA A 117 3.31 -17.13 13.52
CA ALA A 117 2.18 -17.82 14.12
C ALA A 117 0.82 -17.12 13.82
N LEU A 118 0.83 -15.80 13.62
CA LEU A 118 -0.33 -14.97 13.26
C LEU A 118 -0.54 -14.85 11.74
N GLY A 119 0.29 -15.50 10.93
CA GLY A 119 0.12 -15.58 9.48
C GLY A 119 -0.10 -14.23 8.78
N ASP A 120 -1.25 -14.09 8.11
CA ASP A 120 -1.59 -12.92 7.30
C ASP A 120 -1.84 -11.65 8.11
N ILE A 121 -2.28 -11.74 9.37
CA ILE A 121 -2.52 -10.56 10.23
C ILE A 121 -1.20 -9.83 10.51
N ALA A 122 -0.16 -10.57 10.89
CA ALA A 122 1.16 -9.98 11.12
C ALA A 122 1.74 -9.37 9.84
N ARG A 123 1.48 -9.98 8.66
CA ARG A 123 1.89 -9.43 7.37
C ARG A 123 1.21 -8.10 7.08
N VAL A 124 -0.08 -7.98 7.28
CA VAL A 124 -0.83 -6.73 7.07
C VAL A 124 -0.30 -5.62 7.99
N ALA A 125 -0.07 -5.92 9.26
CA ALA A 125 0.49 -4.96 10.22
C ALA A 125 1.87 -4.45 9.78
N ARG A 126 2.77 -5.35 9.30
CA ARG A 126 4.08 -4.95 8.76
C ARG A 126 3.96 -4.09 7.49
N GLN A 127 3.05 -4.43 6.59
CA GLN A 127 2.80 -3.61 5.40
C GLN A 127 2.33 -2.21 5.77
N GLN A 128 1.42 -2.08 6.75
CA GLN A 128 0.96 -0.79 7.24
C GLN A 128 2.09 0.00 7.92
N GLN A 129 2.87 -0.65 8.78
CA GLN A 129 4.03 -0.02 9.43
C GLN A 129 5.02 0.51 8.39
N LEU A 130 5.40 -0.33 7.41
CA LEU A 130 6.32 0.07 6.36
C LEU A 130 5.75 1.22 5.54
N PHE A 131 4.47 1.15 5.17
CA PHE A 131 3.83 2.20 4.38
C PHE A 131 3.83 3.55 5.10
N MET A 132 3.52 3.56 6.40
CA MET A 132 3.58 4.76 7.23
C MET A 132 5.00 5.32 7.33
N SER A 133 5.99 4.45 7.46
CA SER A 133 7.40 4.87 7.51
C SER A 133 7.86 5.45 6.17
N LEU A 134 7.46 4.83 5.05
CA LEU A 134 7.70 5.37 3.70
C LEU A 134 7.02 6.72 3.49
N ALA A 135 5.76 6.87 3.90
CA ALA A 135 5.05 8.13 3.80
C ALA A 135 5.77 9.25 4.59
N LYS A 136 6.21 8.96 5.82
CA LYS A 136 7.00 9.89 6.63
C LYS A 136 8.32 10.26 5.96
N ALA A 137 9.05 9.28 5.41
CA ALA A 137 10.30 9.51 4.71
C ALA A 137 10.10 10.35 3.44
N ALA A 138 9.07 10.05 2.64
CA ALA A 138 8.81 10.73 1.37
C ALA A 138 8.46 12.22 1.53
N ILE A 139 7.79 12.60 2.64
CA ILE A 139 7.44 14.00 2.91
C ILE A 139 8.51 14.75 3.72
N ASN A 140 9.66 14.13 3.97
CA ASN A 140 10.78 14.81 4.60
C ASN A 140 11.35 15.89 3.65
N PRO A 141 11.42 17.17 4.07
CA PRO A 141 11.97 18.24 3.24
C PRO A 141 13.37 17.97 2.69
N ALA A 142 14.18 17.19 3.40
CA ALA A 142 15.52 16.80 2.94
C ALA A 142 15.50 15.99 1.63
N HIS A 143 14.37 15.37 1.26
CA HIS A 143 14.23 14.58 0.04
C HIS A 143 13.69 15.39 -1.16
N ILE A 144 13.32 16.66 -0.97
CA ILE A 144 12.85 17.54 -2.08
C ILE A 144 13.89 17.62 -3.20
N PHE A 145 15.17 17.59 -2.87
CA PHE A 145 16.25 17.60 -3.86
C PHE A 145 16.42 16.29 -4.64
N LYS A 146 15.72 15.21 -4.24
CA LYS A 146 15.79 13.91 -4.90
C LYS A 146 14.64 13.64 -5.88
N VAL A 147 13.84 14.66 -6.20
CA VAL A 147 12.68 14.51 -7.11
C VAL A 147 13.10 13.92 -8.46
N GLY A 148 14.27 14.32 -9.01
CA GLY A 148 14.80 13.75 -10.25
C GLY A 148 15.01 12.23 -10.14
N GLU A 149 15.69 11.77 -9.09
CA GLU A 149 15.93 10.34 -8.82
C GLU A 149 14.63 9.55 -8.68
N PHE A 150 13.63 10.12 -7.99
CA PHE A 150 12.29 9.50 -7.89
C PHE A 150 11.60 9.41 -9.25
N MET A 151 11.69 10.45 -10.09
CA MET A 151 11.10 10.43 -11.42
C MET A 151 11.76 9.40 -12.32
N ASP A 152 13.08 9.23 -12.25
CA ASP A 152 13.80 8.18 -12.98
C ASP A 152 13.34 6.77 -12.59
N ILE A 153 13.04 6.54 -11.30
CA ILE A 153 12.47 5.27 -10.82
C ILE A 153 11.05 5.09 -11.35
N VAL A 154 10.23 6.16 -11.30
CA VAL A 154 8.86 6.13 -11.85
C VAL A 154 8.90 5.76 -13.33
N ASP A 155 9.68 6.45 -14.12
CA ASP A 155 9.75 6.24 -15.57
C ASP A 155 10.26 4.84 -15.94
N LYS A 156 11.15 4.27 -15.12
CA LYS A 156 11.77 2.97 -15.41
C LYS A 156 10.97 1.76 -14.94
N TYR A 157 10.31 1.85 -13.79
CA TYR A 157 9.76 0.68 -13.09
C TYR A 157 8.28 0.80 -12.74
N VAL A 158 7.67 1.99 -12.88
CA VAL A 158 6.27 2.21 -12.47
C VAL A 158 5.39 2.36 -13.70
N VAL A 159 4.34 1.56 -13.78
CA VAL A 159 3.30 1.73 -14.79
C VAL A 159 2.09 2.40 -14.14
N ASN A 160 1.60 3.47 -14.75
CA ASN A 160 0.53 4.29 -14.20
C ASN A 160 -0.22 5.04 -15.30
N ASP A 161 -1.33 5.70 -14.95
CA ASP A 161 -2.11 6.58 -15.83
C ASP A 161 -2.02 8.05 -15.43
N MET A 162 -1.02 8.41 -14.60
CA MET A 162 -0.82 9.77 -14.10
C MET A 162 0.19 10.55 -14.94
N ASN A 163 -0.01 11.85 -15.05
CA ASN A 163 0.95 12.77 -15.63
C ASN A 163 1.76 13.52 -14.55
N LEU A 164 2.80 14.23 -14.97
CA LEU A 164 3.71 14.96 -14.07
C LEU A 164 2.99 15.97 -13.16
N TYR A 165 1.95 16.65 -13.69
CA TYR A 165 1.18 17.64 -12.91
C TYR A 165 0.40 16.97 -11.77
N GLU A 166 -0.14 15.77 -12.01
CA GLU A 166 -0.86 14.98 -11.02
C GLU A 166 0.08 14.48 -9.92
N TYR A 167 1.28 14.01 -10.28
CA TYR A 167 2.32 13.68 -9.30
C TYR A 167 2.70 14.89 -8.44
N ALA A 168 2.96 16.04 -9.08
CA ALA A 168 3.28 17.28 -8.37
C ALA A 168 2.13 17.72 -7.44
N ALA A 169 0.89 17.64 -7.89
CA ALA A 169 -0.30 17.99 -7.09
C ALA A 169 -0.45 17.08 -5.88
N ILE A 170 -0.26 15.76 -6.04
CA ILE A 170 -0.31 14.79 -4.93
C ILE A 170 0.83 15.05 -3.95
N GLY A 171 2.06 15.27 -4.45
CA GLY A 171 3.23 15.57 -3.62
C GLY A 171 3.05 16.84 -2.80
N MET A 172 2.62 17.94 -3.42
CA MET A 172 2.33 19.21 -2.72
C MET A 172 1.24 19.03 -1.66
N ARG A 173 0.20 18.24 -1.96
CA ARG A 173 -0.88 17.98 -1.02
C ARG A 173 -0.39 17.13 0.15
N ALA A 174 0.43 16.11 -0.09
CA ALA A 174 1.04 15.29 0.94
C ALA A 174 1.93 16.11 1.88
N LEU A 175 2.74 17.02 1.33
CA LEU A 175 3.56 17.96 2.11
C LEU A 175 2.71 18.89 2.96
N LYS A 176 1.59 19.41 2.43
CA LYS A 176 0.69 20.29 3.15
C LYS A 176 -0.04 19.59 4.32
N VAL A 177 -0.44 18.35 4.08
CA VAL A 177 -1.17 17.53 5.06
C VAL A 177 -0.23 17.08 6.20
N GLY A 178 1.02 16.75 5.87
CA GLY A 178 2.03 16.31 6.82
C GLY A 178 1.90 14.83 7.23
N PRO A 179 2.94 14.28 7.90
CA PRO A 179 3.03 12.84 8.18
C PRO A 179 1.99 12.31 9.16
N SER A 180 1.55 13.13 10.10
CA SER A 180 0.58 12.75 11.14
C SER A 180 -0.85 12.61 10.63
N SER A 181 -1.11 13.05 9.41
CA SER A 181 -2.44 13.02 8.80
C SER A 181 -2.64 11.83 7.85
N PHE A 182 -1.69 10.90 7.82
CA PHE A 182 -1.86 9.63 7.11
C PHE A 182 -2.45 8.59 8.06
N GLU A 183 -3.56 8.03 7.66
CA GLU A 183 -4.21 6.93 8.37
C GLU A 183 -4.18 5.68 7.50
N THR A 184 -3.85 4.53 8.09
CA THR A 184 -3.87 3.24 7.41
C THR A 184 -4.90 2.33 8.04
N MET A 185 -5.67 1.64 7.23
CA MET A 185 -6.64 0.67 7.69
C MET A 185 -6.79 -0.48 6.69
N THR A 186 -7.29 -1.59 7.18
CA THR A 186 -7.69 -2.70 6.32
C THR A 186 -9.18 -2.60 6.04
N LEU A 187 -9.62 -2.97 4.86
CA LEU A 187 -11.04 -3.08 4.52
C LEU A 187 -11.76 -3.91 5.60
N PRO A 188 -12.78 -3.36 6.28
CA PRO A 188 -13.51 -4.09 7.32
C PRO A 188 -14.07 -5.41 6.81
N GLY A 189 -13.97 -6.46 7.63
CA GLY A 189 -14.43 -7.78 7.26
C GLY A 189 -13.85 -8.86 8.17
N ARG A 190 -14.01 -10.12 7.76
CA ARG A 190 -13.54 -11.29 8.51
C ARG A 190 -13.03 -12.37 7.57
N PHE A 191 -12.21 -13.27 8.10
CA PHE A 191 -11.86 -14.49 7.39
C PHE A 191 -13.03 -15.50 7.42
N SER A 192 -13.37 -16.02 6.26
CA SER A 192 -14.29 -17.13 6.04
C SER A 192 -13.55 -18.21 5.25
N GLY A 193 -13.00 -19.16 5.98
CA GLY A 193 -12.05 -20.11 5.40
C GLY A 193 -10.83 -19.40 4.79
N PRO A 194 -10.51 -19.64 3.51
CA PRO A 194 -9.37 -19.03 2.83
C PRO A 194 -9.68 -17.65 2.22
N TYR A 195 -10.88 -17.09 2.47
CA TYR A 195 -11.36 -15.86 1.86
C TYR A 195 -11.52 -14.76 2.90
N TRP A 196 -11.45 -13.51 2.45
CA TRP A 196 -11.83 -12.34 3.21
C TRP A 196 -13.22 -11.89 2.76
N GLU A 197 -14.17 -11.92 3.66
CA GLU A 197 -15.52 -11.40 3.44
C GLU A 197 -15.60 -9.98 4.00
N ALA A 198 -15.85 -9.00 3.13
CA ALA A 198 -16.02 -7.61 3.54
C ALA A 198 -17.34 -7.47 4.34
N ASP A 199 -17.31 -6.69 5.42
CA ASP A 199 -18.52 -6.28 6.14
C ASP A 199 -19.07 -5.01 5.48
N GLU A 200 -20.09 -5.16 4.65
CA GLU A 200 -20.68 -4.07 3.88
C GLU A 200 -21.15 -2.90 4.76
N ALA A 201 -21.71 -3.18 5.94
CA ALA A 201 -22.20 -2.16 6.84
C ALA A 201 -21.05 -1.37 7.49
N GLU A 202 -19.98 -2.05 7.88
CA GLU A 202 -18.78 -1.39 8.42
C GLU A 202 -18.00 -0.64 7.34
N VAL A 203 -17.89 -1.21 6.15
CA VAL A 203 -17.30 -0.51 4.99
C VAL A 203 -18.10 0.76 4.67
N GLY A 204 -19.43 0.69 4.64
CA GLY A 204 -20.29 1.85 4.43
C GLY A 204 -20.04 2.95 5.44
N ARG A 205 -20.02 2.62 6.75
CA ARG A 205 -19.71 3.58 7.82
C ARG A 205 -18.32 4.21 7.67
N LEU A 206 -17.33 3.39 7.34
CA LEU A 206 -15.97 3.84 7.09
C LEU A 206 -15.92 4.86 5.94
N ILE A 207 -16.53 4.54 4.81
CA ILE A 207 -16.53 5.42 3.63
C ILE A 207 -17.27 6.74 3.92
N GLU A 208 -18.37 6.69 4.65
CA GLU A 208 -19.09 7.89 5.09
C GLU A 208 -18.22 8.76 6.02
N SER A 209 -17.50 8.15 6.96
CA SER A 209 -16.58 8.89 7.84
C SER A 209 -15.47 9.59 7.06
N ILE A 210 -14.91 8.93 6.04
CA ILE A 210 -13.88 9.51 5.17
C ILE A 210 -14.45 10.67 4.33
N LYS A 211 -15.68 10.54 3.82
CA LYS A 211 -16.35 11.61 3.06
C LYS A 211 -16.77 12.79 3.94
N GLY A 212 -17.24 12.51 5.15
CA GLY A 212 -17.71 13.54 6.11
C GLY A 212 -16.60 14.24 6.89
N GLY A 213 -15.41 13.69 6.94
CA GLY A 213 -14.23 14.31 7.60
C GLY A 213 -13.67 15.54 6.87
N GLY A 214 -14.24 15.94 5.73
CA GLY A 214 -13.88 17.16 5.00
C GLY A 214 -14.55 18.45 5.48
N ASP A 215 -15.49 18.36 6.42
CA ASP A 215 -16.32 19.51 6.87
C ASP A 215 -16.04 19.94 8.33
N ARG A 216 -14.87 19.62 8.90
CA ARG A 216 -14.49 20.14 10.23
C ARG A 216 -13.21 20.94 10.21
#